data_f098583689f41abdddd7b9057bc10158
#
_entry.id   f098583689f41abdddd7b9057bc10158
#
_cell.length_a   1.000
_cell.length_b   1.000
_cell.length_c   1.000
_cell.angle_alpha   90.00
_cell.angle_beta   90.00
_cell.angle_gamma   90.00
#
_symmetry.space_group_name_H-M   'P 1'
#
loop_
_entity.id
_entity.type
_entity.pdbx_description
1 polymer ?
#
loop_
_entity_poly.entity_id
_entity_poly.type
_entity_poly.pdbx_seq_one_letter_code
_entity_poly.pdbx_strand_id
1 'polypeptide(L)'
;MDINGVRSDLARHFAQICSAIMGIVSISICAIDAHAETVEAQQAILKERVQSFVRAITRNTGFSDDESLVRWNTPICFLAAGWGADDLSSVLTRLSQISAIAGAPLAGKACTPNFVVVFTAEPDQVINAWYAKNKQLFGNASPLQIRHFLDSTRSRPVRTWRNIDVGRIATTRFGHFVPSNSHADPSPFAGNSALGFLSVFEIIDASRAAGIDLHQLTDYVAMMGLSNIDIDVDVGDAPSILQLFSPARSIASSLSNWDAAFLTALYQTDQSSRSQRFEIAQRVAEAVTH
;
A
#
# COMPACT_ATOMS: atom_id res chain seq x y z
N MET A 1 -16.52 81.67 -24.02
CA MET A 1 -15.76 80.44 -23.80
C MET A 1 -16.54 79.66 -22.79
N ASP A 2 -17.24 78.62 -23.23
CA ASP A 2 -18.31 77.96 -22.44
C ASP A 2 -17.74 76.89 -21.50
N ILE A 3 -17.61 77.26 -20.24
CA ILE A 3 -17.00 76.39 -19.19
C ILE A 3 -17.91 75.17 -18.80
N ASN A 4 -19.18 75.24 -19.19
CA ASN A 4 -20.17 74.21 -18.87
C ASN A 4 -20.07 72.96 -19.81
N GLY A 5 -19.57 73.12 -21.04
CA GLY A 5 -19.38 72.01 -21.97
C GLY A 5 -18.23 71.08 -21.56
N VAL A 6 -17.15 71.60 -21.01
CA VAL A 6 -15.98 70.80 -20.59
C VAL A 6 -16.26 69.96 -19.35
N ARG A 7 -17.12 70.42 -18.44
CA ARG A 7 -17.49 69.65 -17.24
C ARG A 7 -18.39 68.46 -17.53
N SER A 8 -19.26 68.57 -18.54
CA SER A 8 -20.15 67.45 -18.91
C SER A 8 -19.42 66.33 -19.62
N ASP A 9 -18.40 66.64 -20.41
CA ASP A 9 -17.61 65.60 -21.09
C ASP A 9 -16.64 64.86 -20.15
N LEU A 10 -16.06 65.57 -19.17
CA LEU A 10 -15.23 64.90 -18.14
C LEU A 10 -16.05 63.95 -17.27
N ALA A 11 -17.27 64.32 -16.87
CA ALA A 11 -18.15 63.47 -16.08
C ALA A 11 -18.58 62.19 -16.86
N ARG A 12 -18.82 62.30 -18.17
CA ARG A 12 -19.17 61.14 -19.01
C ARG A 12 -17.99 60.19 -19.18
N HIS A 13 -16.78 60.71 -19.37
CA HIS A 13 -15.56 59.87 -19.47
C HIS A 13 -15.24 59.18 -18.15
N PHE A 14 -15.40 59.84 -17.02
CA PHE A 14 -15.23 59.22 -15.69
C PHE A 14 -16.26 58.09 -15.46
N ALA A 15 -17.52 58.29 -15.81
CA ALA A 15 -18.56 57.26 -15.66
C ALA A 15 -18.29 56.02 -16.58
N GLN A 16 -17.78 56.22 -17.80
CA GLN A 16 -17.43 55.14 -18.67
C GLN A 16 -16.19 54.33 -18.21
N ILE A 17 -15.20 55.00 -17.62
CA ILE A 17 -13.99 54.34 -17.07
C ILE A 17 -14.37 53.55 -15.80
N CYS A 18 -15.19 54.11 -14.93
CA CYS A 18 -15.65 53.39 -13.74
C CYS A 18 -16.52 52.15 -14.06
N SER A 19 -17.36 52.25 -15.12
CA SER A 19 -18.15 51.07 -15.58
C SER A 19 -17.26 49.97 -16.18
N ALA A 20 -16.21 50.31 -16.93
CA ALA A 20 -15.26 49.36 -17.51
C ALA A 20 -14.41 48.68 -16.44
N ILE A 21 -13.97 49.39 -15.40
CA ILE A 21 -13.20 48.83 -14.28
C ILE A 21 -14.06 47.87 -13.46
N MET A 22 -15.32 48.22 -13.17
CA MET A 22 -16.24 47.37 -12.45
C MET A 22 -16.55 46.05 -13.20
N GLY A 23 -16.66 46.12 -14.52
CA GLY A 23 -16.85 44.92 -15.36
C GLY A 23 -15.66 43.98 -15.33
N ILE A 24 -14.43 44.51 -15.39
CA ILE A 24 -13.20 43.70 -15.37
C ILE A 24 -12.99 43.03 -14.00
N VAL A 25 -13.26 43.73 -12.91
CA VAL A 25 -13.15 43.20 -11.56
C VAL A 25 -14.18 42.08 -11.32
N SER A 26 -15.42 42.25 -11.81
CA SER A 26 -16.47 41.23 -11.66
C SER A 26 -16.16 39.96 -12.46
N ILE A 27 -15.59 40.08 -13.67
CA ILE A 27 -15.20 38.93 -14.46
C ILE A 27 -14.03 38.19 -13.82
N SER A 28 -13.07 38.91 -13.23
CA SER A 28 -11.93 38.28 -12.54
C SER A 28 -12.35 37.51 -11.28
N ILE A 29 -13.31 38.01 -10.51
CA ILE A 29 -13.80 37.33 -9.30
C ILE A 29 -14.57 36.06 -9.69
N CYS A 30 -15.46 36.11 -10.69
CA CYS A 30 -16.17 34.91 -11.16
C CYS A 30 -15.24 33.84 -11.74
N ALA A 31 -14.12 34.22 -12.38
CA ALA A 31 -13.14 33.27 -12.89
C ALA A 31 -12.34 32.60 -11.76
N ILE A 32 -12.06 33.30 -10.67
CA ILE A 32 -11.36 32.76 -9.50
C ILE A 32 -12.28 31.77 -8.76
N ASP A 33 -13.55 32.10 -8.57
CA ASP A 33 -14.52 31.23 -7.91
C ASP A 33 -14.77 29.95 -8.71
N ALA A 34 -14.93 30.04 -10.03
CA ALA A 34 -15.10 28.88 -10.89
C ALA A 34 -13.85 27.96 -10.91
N HIS A 35 -12.64 28.53 -10.77
CA HIS A 35 -11.41 27.75 -10.70
C HIS A 35 -11.28 27.07 -9.34
N ALA A 36 -11.65 27.72 -8.25
CA ALA A 36 -11.66 27.15 -6.91
C ALA A 36 -12.65 25.97 -6.80
N GLU A 37 -13.88 26.12 -7.32
CA GLU A 37 -14.87 25.01 -7.35
C GLU A 37 -14.36 23.80 -8.15
N THR A 38 -13.64 24.00 -9.26
CA THR A 38 -13.08 22.89 -10.04
C THR A 38 -11.96 22.17 -9.31
N VAL A 39 -11.12 22.88 -8.57
CA VAL A 39 -10.02 22.31 -7.78
C VAL A 39 -10.58 21.50 -6.61
N GLU A 40 -11.56 22.04 -5.89
CA GLU A 40 -12.23 21.32 -4.79
C GLU A 40 -12.92 20.04 -5.28
N ALA A 41 -13.62 20.11 -6.42
CA ALA A 41 -14.26 18.94 -7.01
C ALA A 41 -13.23 17.87 -7.41
N GLN A 42 -12.09 18.26 -7.99
CA GLN A 42 -11.01 17.33 -8.34
C GLN A 42 -10.39 16.67 -7.09
N GLN A 43 -10.18 17.44 -6.02
CA GLN A 43 -9.69 16.91 -4.75
C GLN A 43 -10.68 15.94 -4.11
N ALA A 44 -11.97 16.23 -4.17
CA ALA A 44 -13.00 15.33 -3.67
C ALA A 44 -13.02 13.99 -4.43
N ILE A 45 -12.93 14.04 -5.76
CA ILE A 45 -12.85 12.84 -6.61
C ILE A 45 -11.58 12.02 -6.29
N LEU A 46 -10.43 12.68 -6.15
CA LEU A 46 -9.18 12.02 -5.80
C LEU A 46 -9.28 11.33 -4.44
N LYS A 47 -9.84 12.02 -3.45
CA LYS A 47 -10.05 11.47 -2.10
C LYS A 47 -10.96 10.23 -2.13
N GLU A 48 -12.04 10.26 -2.90
CA GLU A 48 -12.94 9.12 -3.06
C GLU A 48 -12.23 7.93 -3.72
N ARG A 49 -11.45 8.17 -4.77
CA ARG A 49 -10.64 7.13 -5.44
C ARG A 49 -9.62 6.51 -4.48
N VAL A 50 -8.92 7.32 -3.68
CA VAL A 50 -7.99 6.83 -2.66
C VAL A 50 -8.71 5.99 -1.60
N GLN A 51 -9.85 6.45 -1.10
CA GLN A 51 -10.64 5.68 -0.15
C GLN A 51 -11.08 4.34 -0.73
N SER A 52 -11.48 4.31 -2.00
CA SER A 52 -11.86 3.08 -2.70
C SER A 52 -10.68 2.13 -2.85
N PHE A 53 -9.50 2.64 -3.20
CA PHE A 53 -8.26 1.87 -3.27
C PHE A 53 -7.90 1.27 -1.91
N VAL A 54 -7.82 2.06 -0.85
CA VAL A 54 -7.48 1.57 0.50
C VAL A 54 -8.50 0.54 0.97
N ARG A 55 -9.79 0.78 0.72
CA ARG A 55 -10.85 -0.18 1.05
C ARG A 55 -10.69 -1.49 0.30
N ALA A 56 -10.33 -1.46 -0.99
CA ALA A 56 -10.12 -2.66 -1.79
C ALA A 56 -8.98 -3.51 -1.24
N ILE A 57 -7.82 -2.89 -0.97
CA ILE A 57 -6.62 -3.61 -0.53
C ILE A 57 -6.65 -4.04 0.94
N THR A 58 -7.52 -3.46 1.75
CA THR A 58 -7.72 -3.84 3.17
C THR A 58 -8.94 -4.73 3.39
N ARG A 59 -9.70 -5.06 2.33
CA ARG A 59 -10.84 -5.99 2.37
C ARG A 59 -10.32 -7.43 2.41
N ASN A 60 -11.12 -8.33 2.96
CA ASN A 60 -10.86 -9.78 2.93
C ASN A 60 -9.52 -10.21 3.55
N THR A 61 -9.04 -9.49 4.54
CA THR A 61 -7.82 -9.87 5.27
C THR A 61 -7.99 -11.14 6.12
N GLY A 62 -9.18 -11.71 6.16
CA GLY A 62 -9.52 -12.88 6.99
C GLY A 62 -9.81 -12.53 8.46
N PHE A 63 -9.79 -11.25 8.78
CA PHE A 63 -10.06 -10.69 10.11
C PHE A 63 -11.24 -9.72 10.04
N SER A 64 -11.86 -9.42 11.18
CA SER A 64 -12.98 -8.48 11.24
C SER A 64 -12.53 -7.05 10.90
N ASP A 65 -13.47 -6.19 10.49
CA ASP A 65 -13.16 -4.81 10.14
C ASP A 65 -12.65 -3.97 11.33
N ASP A 66 -12.95 -4.43 12.56
CA ASP A 66 -12.51 -3.78 13.80
C ASP A 66 -11.11 -4.25 14.26
N GLU A 67 -10.53 -5.27 13.60
CA GLU A 67 -9.20 -5.74 13.95
C GLU A 67 -8.11 -4.93 13.25
N SER A 68 -6.94 -4.91 13.88
CA SER A 68 -5.78 -4.20 13.33
C SER A 68 -5.33 -4.80 11.99
N LEU A 69 -4.87 -3.97 11.08
CA LEU A 69 -4.28 -4.43 9.84
C LEU A 69 -2.95 -5.12 10.11
N VAL A 70 -2.76 -6.26 9.45
CA VAL A 70 -1.54 -7.06 9.58
C VAL A 70 -0.36 -6.35 8.93
N ARG A 71 0.75 -6.28 9.66
CA ARG A 71 2.03 -5.80 9.16
C ARG A 71 3.19 -6.50 9.87
N TRP A 72 4.41 -6.27 9.43
CA TRP A 72 5.58 -6.71 10.16
C TRP A 72 5.79 -5.85 11.41
N ASN A 73 5.76 -6.51 12.57
CA ASN A 73 6.08 -5.91 13.87
C ASN A 73 7.41 -6.45 14.43
N THR A 74 7.98 -7.45 13.76
CA THR A 74 9.29 -8.02 14.04
C THR A 74 10.25 -7.75 12.87
N PRO A 75 11.56 -7.70 13.09
CA PRO A 75 12.52 -7.45 12.03
C PRO A 75 12.45 -8.46 10.88
N ILE A 76 12.39 -7.95 9.66
CA ILE A 76 12.32 -8.74 8.43
C ILE A 76 13.72 -9.21 8.03
N CYS A 77 13.86 -10.49 7.79
CA CYS A 77 15.05 -11.12 7.24
C CYS A 77 14.72 -11.75 5.90
N PHE A 78 15.21 -11.15 4.81
CA PHE A 78 14.93 -11.64 3.46
C PHE A 78 15.79 -12.82 3.07
N LEU A 79 15.19 -13.78 2.37
CA LEU A 79 15.85 -14.82 1.59
C LEU A 79 15.20 -14.86 0.20
N ALA A 80 16.00 -14.79 -0.85
CA ALA A 80 15.54 -14.98 -2.20
C ALA A 80 16.31 -16.12 -2.88
N ALA A 81 15.67 -16.87 -3.77
CA ALA A 81 16.26 -17.99 -4.47
C ALA A 81 15.66 -18.15 -5.89
N GLY A 82 16.41 -18.78 -6.78
CA GLY A 82 15.98 -19.10 -8.14
C GLY A 82 16.43 -18.11 -9.22
N TRP A 83 17.10 -17.04 -8.85
CA TRP A 83 17.73 -16.07 -9.75
C TRP A 83 19.25 -16.28 -9.86
N GLY A 84 19.84 -15.74 -10.93
CA GLY A 84 21.29 -15.55 -11.00
C GLY A 84 21.80 -14.60 -9.91
N ALA A 85 23.11 -14.60 -9.68
CA ALA A 85 23.70 -13.85 -8.54
C ALA A 85 23.41 -12.34 -8.59
N ASP A 86 23.49 -11.73 -9.77
CA ASP A 86 23.29 -10.29 -9.96
C ASP A 86 21.80 -9.89 -9.73
N ASP A 87 20.89 -10.68 -10.31
CA ASP A 87 19.44 -10.48 -10.13
C ASP A 87 19.03 -10.69 -8.67
N LEU A 88 19.60 -11.73 -8.03
CA LEU A 88 19.37 -12.00 -6.61
C LEU A 88 19.76 -10.82 -5.73
N SER A 89 20.93 -10.23 -5.97
CA SER A 89 21.41 -9.05 -5.26
C SER A 89 20.47 -7.85 -5.48
N SER A 90 20.00 -7.68 -6.72
CA SER A 90 19.08 -6.62 -7.10
C SER A 90 17.72 -6.76 -6.38
N VAL A 91 17.16 -7.97 -6.37
CA VAL A 91 15.89 -8.30 -5.66
C VAL A 91 16.02 -7.99 -4.16
N LEU A 92 17.06 -8.50 -3.50
CA LEU A 92 17.24 -8.29 -2.05
C LEU A 92 17.46 -6.81 -1.71
N THR A 93 18.20 -6.10 -2.55
CA THR A 93 18.42 -4.65 -2.38
C THR A 93 17.11 -3.90 -2.52
N ARG A 94 16.31 -4.20 -3.55
CA ARG A 94 15.03 -3.53 -3.81
C ARG A 94 14.01 -3.81 -2.72
N LEU A 95 13.87 -5.04 -2.26
CA LEU A 95 13.00 -5.40 -1.13
C LEU A 95 13.38 -4.61 0.13
N SER A 96 14.67 -4.50 0.42
CA SER A 96 15.17 -3.73 1.56
C SER A 96 14.86 -2.23 1.42
N GLN A 97 15.02 -1.66 0.24
CA GLN A 97 14.70 -0.25 -0.04
C GLN A 97 13.21 0.05 0.17
N ILE A 98 12.32 -0.79 -0.38
CA ILE A 98 10.87 -0.60 -0.24
C ILE A 98 10.46 -0.74 1.23
N SER A 99 11.02 -1.73 1.94
CA SER A 99 10.75 -1.91 3.37
C SER A 99 11.21 -0.71 4.20
N ALA A 100 12.35 -0.13 3.87
CA ALA A 100 12.85 1.08 4.53
C ALA A 100 11.95 2.30 4.25
N ILE A 101 11.50 2.48 2.99
CA ILE A 101 10.55 3.55 2.62
C ILE A 101 9.23 3.38 3.39
N ALA A 102 8.72 2.17 3.49
CA ALA A 102 7.51 1.87 4.24
C ALA A 102 7.66 2.12 5.76
N GLY A 103 8.89 2.10 6.28
CA GLY A 103 9.17 2.12 7.72
C GLY A 103 9.01 0.75 8.37
N ALA A 104 9.05 -0.33 7.59
CA ALA A 104 9.02 -1.69 8.10
C ALA A 104 10.35 -2.04 8.80
N PRO A 105 10.33 -2.78 9.92
CA PRO A 105 11.54 -3.12 10.66
C PRO A 105 12.41 -4.09 9.86
N LEU A 106 13.68 -3.80 9.69
CA LEU A 106 14.65 -4.67 9.00
C LEU A 106 15.61 -5.31 9.98
N ALA A 107 15.90 -6.59 9.78
CA ALA A 107 16.88 -7.30 10.55
C ALA A 107 18.31 -6.93 10.13
N GLY A 108 19.25 -7.04 11.06
CA GLY A 108 20.68 -6.90 10.76
C GLY A 108 21.25 -8.11 10.02
N LYS A 109 22.56 -8.05 9.76
CA LYS A 109 23.29 -9.19 9.18
C LYS A 109 23.21 -10.41 10.09
N ALA A 110 23.24 -11.60 9.51
CA ALA A 110 23.19 -12.89 10.21
C ALA A 110 21.83 -13.15 10.94
N CYS A 111 20.73 -12.83 10.30
CA CYS A 111 19.38 -13.10 10.76
C CYS A 111 18.83 -14.45 10.23
N THR A 112 17.80 -14.97 10.88
CA THR A 112 17.04 -16.13 10.39
C THR A 112 15.97 -15.66 9.40
N PRO A 113 15.94 -16.17 8.17
CA PRO A 113 14.97 -15.75 7.16
C PRO A 113 13.53 -16.00 7.61
N ASN A 114 12.71 -14.95 7.49
CA ASN A 114 11.26 -15.00 7.73
C ASN A 114 10.43 -14.43 6.58
N PHE A 115 11.07 -13.77 5.61
CA PHE A 115 10.45 -13.41 4.34
C PHE A 115 11.23 -14.08 3.19
N VAL A 116 10.62 -15.09 2.61
CA VAL A 116 11.26 -15.95 1.60
C VAL A 116 10.58 -15.76 0.26
N VAL A 117 11.37 -15.53 -0.79
CA VAL A 117 10.91 -15.42 -2.19
C VAL A 117 11.61 -16.46 -3.04
N VAL A 118 10.84 -17.25 -3.76
CA VAL A 118 11.36 -18.31 -4.64
C VAL A 118 10.86 -18.10 -6.06
N PHE A 119 11.78 -17.98 -7.01
CA PHE A 119 11.50 -17.93 -8.43
C PHE A 119 11.77 -19.30 -9.05
N THR A 120 10.76 -19.92 -9.68
CA THR A 120 10.87 -21.29 -10.16
C THR A 120 9.98 -21.57 -11.36
N ALA A 121 10.44 -22.42 -12.28
CA ALA A 121 9.61 -22.93 -13.37
C ALA A 121 8.60 -24.01 -12.89
N GLU A 122 8.79 -24.56 -11.68
CA GLU A 122 7.97 -25.65 -11.14
C GLU A 122 7.39 -25.30 -9.76
N PRO A 123 6.50 -24.27 -9.66
CA PRO A 123 5.99 -23.76 -8.39
C PRO A 123 5.25 -24.85 -7.60
N ASP A 124 4.49 -25.73 -8.26
CA ASP A 124 3.76 -26.81 -7.59
C ASP A 124 4.68 -27.82 -6.93
N GLN A 125 5.79 -28.16 -7.59
CA GLN A 125 6.77 -29.09 -7.03
C GLN A 125 7.42 -28.50 -5.76
N VAL A 126 7.81 -27.22 -5.81
CA VAL A 126 8.39 -26.51 -4.68
C VAL A 126 7.42 -26.45 -3.51
N ILE A 127 6.17 -26.04 -3.76
CA ILE A 127 5.13 -25.91 -2.74
C ILE A 127 4.83 -27.26 -2.07
N ASN A 128 4.63 -28.31 -2.88
CA ASN A 128 4.31 -29.64 -2.36
C ASN A 128 5.47 -30.25 -1.57
N ALA A 129 6.71 -30.10 -2.06
CA ALA A 129 7.89 -30.58 -1.37
C ALA A 129 8.10 -29.84 -0.04
N TRP A 130 7.87 -28.54 -0.05
CA TRP A 130 7.98 -27.71 1.13
C TRP A 130 6.89 -28.08 2.17
N TYR A 131 5.63 -28.17 1.76
CA TYR A 131 4.53 -28.59 2.62
C TYR A 131 4.79 -29.98 3.26
N ALA A 132 5.26 -30.96 2.45
CA ALA A 132 5.53 -32.30 2.93
C ALA A 132 6.61 -32.32 4.04
N LYS A 133 7.63 -31.49 3.93
CA LYS A 133 8.78 -31.45 4.85
C LYS A 133 8.57 -30.54 6.06
N ASN A 134 7.75 -29.51 5.92
CA ASN A 134 7.67 -28.39 6.89
C ASN A 134 6.21 -28.04 7.23
N LYS A 135 5.39 -29.05 7.53
CA LYS A 135 3.97 -28.85 7.88
C LYS A 135 3.76 -27.81 8.99
N GLN A 136 4.70 -27.75 9.94
CA GLN A 136 4.68 -26.77 11.03
C GLN A 136 4.75 -25.31 10.57
N LEU A 137 5.30 -25.04 9.38
CA LEU A 137 5.37 -23.69 8.80
C LEU A 137 4.02 -23.18 8.29
N PHE A 138 3.03 -24.08 8.19
CA PHE A 138 1.66 -23.72 7.84
C PHE A 138 0.82 -23.38 9.08
N GLY A 139 1.45 -23.43 10.25
CA GLY A 139 0.86 -22.98 11.52
C GLY A 139 -0.48 -23.63 11.83
N ASN A 140 -1.39 -22.82 12.35
CA ASN A 140 -2.76 -23.23 12.68
C ASN A 140 -3.74 -22.99 11.52
N ALA A 141 -3.25 -22.92 10.29
CA ALA A 141 -4.10 -22.69 9.12
C ALA A 141 -5.13 -23.80 8.94
N SER A 142 -6.32 -23.43 8.54
CA SER A 142 -7.37 -24.39 8.27
C SER A 142 -7.02 -25.29 7.07
N PRO A 143 -7.54 -26.53 7.02
CA PRO A 143 -7.34 -27.40 5.86
C PRO A 143 -7.82 -26.77 4.54
N LEU A 144 -8.77 -25.85 4.60
CA LEU A 144 -9.26 -25.12 3.43
C LEU A 144 -8.23 -24.12 2.92
N GLN A 145 -7.62 -23.33 3.80
CA GLN A 145 -6.54 -22.39 3.44
C GLN A 145 -5.34 -23.11 2.82
N ILE A 146 -4.94 -24.23 3.43
CA ILE A 146 -3.86 -25.08 2.90
C ILE A 146 -4.21 -25.60 1.51
N ARG A 147 -5.42 -26.14 1.31
CA ARG A 147 -5.85 -26.63 0.00
C ARG A 147 -5.85 -25.51 -1.03
N HIS A 148 -6.31 -24.31 -0.72
CA HIS A 148 -6.29 -23.15 -1.62
C HIS A 148 -4.87 -22.77 -2.04
N PHE A 149 -3.92 -22.84 -1.13
CA PHE A 149 -2.51 -22.55 -1.43
C PHE A 149 -1.88 -23.62 -2.30
N LEU A 150 -2.20 -24.90 -2.05
CA LEU A 150 -1.71 -26.06 -2.81
C LEU A 150 -2.42 -26.26 -4.16
N ASP A 151 -3.54 -25.55 -4.41
CA ASP A 151 -4.35 -25.73 -5.61
C ASP A 151 -3.64 -25.25 -6.87
N SER A 152 -3.12 -26.20 -7.64
CA SER A 152 -2.46 -25.97 -8.92
C SER A 152 -3.40 -25.59 -10.07
N THR A 153 -4.71 -25.80 -9.89
CA THR A 153 -5.71 -25.46 -10.92
C THR A 153 -5.93 -23.96 -11.02
N ARG A 154 -5.64 -23.23 -9.94
CA ARG A 154 -5.62 -21.77 -9.91
C ARG A 154 -4.27 -21.24 -10.33
N SER A 155 -4.16 -21.05 -11.60
CA SER A 155 -2.95 -20.59 -12.29
C SER A 155 -2.62 -19.13 -11.90
N ARG A 156 -1.78 -18.94 -10.89
CA ARG A 156 -1.37 -17.62 -10.39
C ARG A 156 0.12 -17.38 -10.64
N PRO A 157 0.49 -16.17 -11.10
CA PRO A 157 1.91 -15.82 -11.29
C PRO A 157 2.71 -15.84 -10.00
N VAL A 158 2.07 -15.44 -8.89
CA VAL A 158 2.69 -15.45 -7.55
C VAL A 158 1.73 -16.13 -6.58
N ARG A 159 2.25 -17.02 -5.75
CA ARG A 159 1.50 -17.61 -4.63
C ARG A 159 2.13 -17.15 -3.33
N THR A 160 1.32 -16.59 -2.47
CA THR A 160 1.77 -16.03 -1.19
C THR A 160 1.17 -16.84 -0.03
N TRP A 161 2.03 -17.28 0.88
CA TRP A 161 1.64 -17.83 2.17
C TRP A 161 2.09 -16.91 3.30
N ARG A 162 1.19 -16.62 4.24
CA ARG A 162 1.45 -15.74 5.36
C ARG A 162 1.13 -16.44 6.67
N ASN A 163 2.08 -16.51 7.58
CA ASN A 163 1.84 -16.89 8.95
C ASN A 163 1.64 -15.61 9.78
N ILE A 164 0.46 -15.49 10.34
CA ILE A 164 0.03 -14.31 11.08
C ILE A 164 -0.24 -14.74 12.51
N ASP A 165 0.17 -13.94 13.47
CA ASP A 165 -0.08 -14.15 14.88
C ASP A 165 -0.73 -12.91 15.51
N VAL A 166 -1.52 -13.16 16.54
CA VAL A 166 -2.05 -12.12 17.42
C VAL A 166 -1.02 -11.91 18.53
N GLY A 167 -0.24 -10.87 18.40
CA GLY A 167 0.72 -10.47 19.42
C GLY A 167 0.23 -9.32 20.27
N ARG A 168 1.09 -8.79 21.11
CA ARG A 168 0.87 -7.60 21.92
C ARG A 168 1.91 -6.54 21.58
N ILE A 169 1.48 -5.29 21.52
CA ILE A 169 2.40 -4.16 21.51
C ILE A 169 2.66 -3.78 22.96
N ALA A 170 3.88 -3.97 23.44
CA ALA A 170 4.26 -3.59 24.79
C ALA A 170 4.03 -2.09 25.01
N THR A 171 3.44 -1.72 26.16
CA THR A 171 3.14 -0.32 26.54
C THR A 171 4.38 0.49 26.90
N THR A 172 5.57 0.10 26.46
CA THR A 172 6.80 0.85 26.63
C THR A 172 6.89 1.98 25.61
N ARG A 173 7.66 3.03 25.94
CA ARG A 173 7.88 4.22 25.11
C ARG A 173 8.31 3.92 23.66
N PHE A 174 8.68 2.67 23.36
CA PHE A 174 9.17 2.18 22.06
C PHE A 174 8.39 0.96 21.53
N GLY A 175 7.26 0.60 22.11
CA GLY A 175 6.36 -0.49 21.74
C GLY A 175 7.03 -1.67 21.06
N HIS A 176 7.20 -2.78 21.76
CA HIS A 176 7.70 -4.02 21.16
C HIS A 176 6.55 -4.97 20.90
N PHE A 177 6.51 -5.56 19.70
CA PHE A 177 5.59 -6.64 19.41
C PHE A 177 6.06 -7.93 20.10
N VAL A 178 5.17 -8.53 20.86
CA VAL A 178 5.41 -9.80 21.56
C VAL A 178 4.46 -10.84 20.98
N PRO A 179 4.95 -11.84 20.22
CA PRO A 179 4.12 -12.90 19.68
C PRO A 179 3.41 -13.69 20.78
N SER A 180 2.22 -14.22 20.50
CA SER A 180 1.40 -14.98 21.46
C SER A 180 2.07 -16.28 21.94
N ASN A 181 2.94 -16.86 21.09
CA ASN A 181 3.71 -18.06 21.40
C ASN A 181 5.00 -17.79 22.20
N SER A 182 5.33 -16.53 22.46
CA SER A 182 6.42 -16.22 23.38
C SER A 182 6.01 -16.56 24.82
N HIS A 183 6.91 -17.18 25.57
CA HIS A 183 6.69 -17.53 27.00
C HIS A 183 6.74 -16.27 27.92
N ALA A 184 6.54 -15.09 27.36
CA ALA A 184 6.41 -13.87 28.13
C ALA A 184 5.07 -13.90 28.88
N ASP A 185 5.13 -13.73 30.19
CA ASP A 185 4.01 -13.77 31.11
C ASP A 185 2.84 -12.92 30.62
N PRO A 186 1.61 -13.46 30.48
CA PRO A 186 0.47 -12.72 29.95
C PRO A 186 -0.08 -11.74 30.99
N SER A 187 0.66 -10.66 31.24
CA SER A 187 0.15 -9.57 32.07
C SER A 187 -1.06 -8.94 31.36
N PRO A 188 -2.25 -8.90 31.98
CA PRO A 188 -3.43 -8.23 31.40
C PRO A 188 -3.23 -6.72 31.17
N PHE A 189 -2.12 -6.17 31.68
CA PHE A 189 -1.75 -4.77 31.53
C PHE A 189 -0.68 -4.53 30.46
N ALA A 190 -0.23 -5.56 29.74
CA ALA A 190 0.88 -5.47 28.79
C ALA A 190 0.38 -5.24 27.37
N GLY A 191 0.00 -4.00 27.04
CA GLY A 191 -0.14 -3.54 25.66
C GLY A 191 -1.43 -3.93 24.93
N ASN A 192 -1.63 -3.32 23.77
CA ASN A 192 -2.76 -3.58 22.88
C ASN A 192 -2.48 -4.80 22.00
N SER A 193 -3.51 -5.59 21.72
CA SER A 193 -3.43 -6.66 20.73
C SER A 193 -3.16 -6.09 19.35
N ALA A 194 -2.26 -6.73 18.61
CA ALA A 194 -1.95 -6.37 17.24
C ALA A 194 -1.71 -7.61 16.39
N LEU A 195 -2.08 -7.54 15.12
CA LEU A 195 -1.80 -8.60 14.17
C LEU A 195 -0.42 -8.38 13.54
N GLY A 196 0.40 -9.42 13.52
CA GLY A 196 1.75 -9.33 12.96
C GLY A 196 2.12 -10.53 12.10
N PHE A 197 2.92 -10.31 11.06
CA PHE A 197 3.52 -11.41 10.32
C PHE A 197 4.61 -12.08 11.16
N LEU A 198 4.58 -13.40 11.21
CA LEU A 198 5.68 -14.25 11.69
C LEU A 198 6.59 -14.66 10.56
N SER A 199 5.99 -15.01 9.41
CA SER A 199 6.72 -15.33 8.20
C SER A 199 5.84 -15.14 6.96
N VAL A 200 6.49 -14.82 5.83
CA VAL A 200 5.87 -14.70 4.51
C VAL A 200 6.70 -15.52 3.53
N PHE A 201 6.00 -16.28 2.67
CA PHE A 201 6.60 -17.07 1.60
C PHE A 201 5.91 -16.73 0.30
N GLU A 202 6.69 -16.33 -0.69
CA GLU A 202 6.21 -16.03 -2.01
C GLU A 202 6.89 -16.91 -3.04
N ILE A 203 6.10 -17.61 -3.84
CA ILE A 203 6.58 -18.49 -4.90
C ILE A 203 6.10 -17.92 -6.22
N ILE A 204 7.07 -17.55 -7.07
CA ILE A 204 6.87 -16.94 -8.36
C ILE A 204 7.01 -18.00 -9.44
N ASP A 205 5.98 -18.12 -10.27
CA ASP A 205 6.00 -18.96 -11.47
C ASP A 205 6.79 -18.26 -12.59
N ALA A 206 8.00 -18.74 -12.87
CA ALA A 206 8.89 -18.16 -13.86
C ALA A 206 8.27 -18.12 -15.26
N SER A 207 7.43 -19.11 -15.62
CA SER A 207 6.79 -19.17 -16.93
C SER A 207 5.75 -18.05 -17.11
N ARG A 208 5.08 -17.65 -16.03
CA ARG A 208 4.05 -16.60 -16.02
C ARG A 208 4.61 -15.21 -15.77
N ALA A 209 5.78 -15.14 -15.15
CA ALA A 209 6.54 -13.91 -14.98
C ALA A 209 7.44 -13.60 -16.18
N ALA A 210 7.44 -14.46 -17.22
CA ALA A 210 8.26 -14.25 -18.40
C ALA A 210 7.93 -12.93 -19.10
N GLY A 211 8.96 -12.11 -19.35
CA GLY A 211 8.83 -10.80 -19.98
C GLY A 211 8.45 -9.66 -19.03
N ILE A 212 8.24 -9.95 -17.75
CA ILE A 212 8.04 -8.92 -16.72
C ILE A 212 9.41 -8.42 -16.25
N ASP A 213 9.55 -7.12 -16.11
CA ASP A 213 10.76 -6.51 -15.60
C ASP A 213 11.01 -6.91 -14.14
N LEU A 214 12.28 -7.14 -13.78
CA LEU A 214 12.65 -7.62 -12.45
C LEU A 214 12.29 -6.63 -11.34
N HIS A 215 12.39 -5.33 -11.61
CA HIS A 215 11.99 -4.30 -10.65
C HIS A 215 10.48 -4.31 -10.41
N GLN A 216 9.68 -4.40 -11.48
CA GLN A 216 8.21 -4.50 -11.37
C GLN A 216 7.80 -5.74 -10.57
N LEU A 217 8.41 -6.88 -10.87
CA LEU A 217 8.15 -8.13 -10.16
C LEU A 217 8.51 -8.02 -8.67
N THR A 218 9.66 -7.42 -8.37
CA THR A 218 10.11 -7.21 -7.00
C THR A 218 9.21 -6.23 -6.24
N ASP A 219 8.76 -5.18 -6.90
CA ASP A 219 7.83 -4.20 -6.35
C ASP A 219 6.47 -4.84 -6.01
N TYR A 220 5.96 -5.71 -6.89
CA TYR A 220 4.75 -6.48 -6.64
C TYR A 220 4.92 -7.40 -5.43
N VAL A 221 6.00 -8.17 -5.37
CA VAL A 221 6.35 -9.06 -4.26
C VAL A 221 6.46 -8.28 -2.95
N ALA A 222 7.14 -7.11 -2.97
CA ALA A 222 7.22 -6.24 -1.80
C ALA A 222 5.85 -5.78 -1.32
N MET A 223 4.98 -5.34 -2.24
CA MET A 223 3.62 -4.89 -1.91
C MET A 223 2.80 -6.00 -1.27
N MET A 224 2.88 -7.23 -1.82
CA MET A 224 2.16 -8.40 -1.32
C MET A 224 2.70 -8.90 0.02
N GLY A 225 4.01 -8.88 0.22
CA GLY A 225 4.65 -9.46 1.40
C GLY A 225 4.80 -8.49 2.58
N LEU A 226 4.75 -7.17 2.34
CA LEU A 226 4.75 -6.16 3.40
C LEU A 226 3.36 -5.85 3.95
N SER A 227 2.32 -6.33 3.28
CA SER A 227 0.92 -6.09 3.66
C SER A 227 0.07 -7.35 3.44
N ASN A 228 -1.06 -7.43 4.14
CA ASN A 228 -1.98 -8.57 4.03
C ASN A 228 -3.05 -8.30 2.96
N ILE A 229 -2.62 -8.20 1.70
CA ILE A 229 -3.52 -7.97 0.56
C ILE A 229 -3.98 -9.31 -0.01
N ASP A 230 -5.26 -9.39 -0.40
CA ASP A 230 -5.79 -10.54 -1.13
C ASP A 230 -5.11 -10.63 -2.51
N ILE A 231 -4.73 -11.83 -2.91
CA ILE A 231 -4.06 -12.05 -4.20
C ILE A 231 -4.99 -11.79 -5.39
N ASP A 232 -6.30 -11.90 -5.19
CA ASP A 232 -7.32 -11.64 -6.22
C ASP A 232 -7.90 -10.20 -6.10
N VAL A 233 -7.18 -9.27 -5.43
CA VAL A 233 -7.64 -7.91 -5.25
C VAL A 233 -7.84 -7.17 -6.56
N ASP A 234 -9.02 -6.55 -6.71
CA ASP A 234 -9.28 -5.58 -7.78
C ASP A 234 -9.20 -4.15 -7.21
N VAL A 235 -8.17 -3.43 -7.62
CA VAL A 235 -7.92 -2.04 -7.20
C VAL A 235 -8.58 -0.99 -8.10
N GLY A 236 -9.43 -1.41 -9.04
CA GLY A 236 -10.11 -0.51 -9.96
C GLY A 236 -9.12 0.25 -10.85
N ASP A 237 -9.33 1.54 -11.03
CA ASP A 237 -8.47 2.43 -11.83
C ASP A 237 -7.35 3.08 -11.01
N ALA A 238 -7.05 2.56 -9.82
CA ALA A 238 -5.95 3.06 -9.02
C ALA A 238 -4.60 2.73 -9.70
N PRO A 239 -3.67 3.68 -9.80
CA PRO A 239 -2.34 3.40 -10.32
C PRO A 239 -1.58 2.57 -9.26
N SER A 240 -1.55 1.25 -9.44
CA SER A 240 -0.94 0.33 -8.46
C SER A 240 -0.17 -0.78 -9.15
N ILE A 241 0.94 -1.20 -8.53
CA ILE A 241 1.73 -2.36 -8.97
C ILE A 241 0.92 -3.66 -8.84
N LEU A 242 -0.13 -3.68 -8.03
CA LEU A 242 -1.04 -4.83 -7.91
C LEU A 242 -1.74 -5.19 -9.23
N GLN A 243 -1.75 -4.30 -10.21
CA GLN A 243 -2.27 -4.55 -11.54
C GLN A 243 -1.27 -5.26 -12.47
N LEU A 244 -0.05 -5.57 -12.01
CA LEU A 244 1.03 -6.15 -12.82
C LEU A 244 0.59 -7.35 -13.66
N PHE A 245 -0.27 -8.19 -13.13
CA PHE A 245 -0.78 -9.39 -13.78
C PHE A 245 -2.21 -9.25 -14.32
N SER A 246 -2.76 -8.05 -14.33
CA SER A 246 -4.11 -7.79 -14.84
C SER A 246 -4.10 -7.67 -16.37
N PRO A 247 -4.95 -8.41 -17.11
CA PRO A 247 -4.90 -8.43 -18.58
C PRO A 247 -5.38 -7.14 -19.25
N ALA A 248 -6.01 -6.23 -18.55
CA ALA A 248 -6.79 -5.15 -19.17
C ALA A 248 -6.32 -3.72 -18.82
N ARG A 249 -5.21 -3.52 -18.09
CA ARG A 249 -4.90 -2.19 -17.53
C ARG A 249 -3.48 -1.75 -17.78
N SER A 250 -3.26 -0.44 -17.69
CA SER A 250 -1.94 0.17 -17.76
C SER A 250 -1.06 -0.35 -16.62
N ILE A 251 -0.06 -1.13 -16.96
CA ILE A 251 0.88 -1.72 -16.00
C ILE A 251 1.73 -0.59 -15.42
N ALA A 252 1.73 -0.44 -14.10
CA ALA A 252 2.67 0.43 -13.42
C ALA A 252 4.11 -0.04 -13.68
N SER A 253 5.00 0.87 -14.06
CA SER A 253 6.42 0.55 -14.32
C SER A 253 7.23 0.27 -13.04
N SER A 254 6.67 0.58 -11.89
CA SER A 254 7.26 0.39 -10.56
C SER A 254 6.18 0.55 -9.48
N LEU A 255 6.58 0.40 -8.22
CA LEU A 255 5.76 0.78 -7.07
C LEU A 255 5.26 2.22 -7.26
N SER A 256 3.96 2.40 -7.33
CA SER A 256 3.35 3.71 -7.55
C SER A 256 3.44 4.60 -6.30
N ASN A 257 3.19 5.91 -6.47
CA ASN A 257 3.07 6.79 -5.32
C ASN A 257 1.93 6.37 -4.37
N TRP A 258 0.85 5.77 -4.90
CA TRP A 258 -0.25 5.27 -4.08
C TRP A 258 0.16 4.05 -3.27
N ASP A 259 0.89 3.12 -3.88
CA ASP A 259 1.41 1.93 -3.21
C ASP A 259 2.39 2.32 -2.10
N ALA A 260 3.35 3.20 -2.40
CA ALA A 260 4.32 3.68 -1.44
C ALA A 260 3.67 4.44 -0.28
N ALA A 261 2.71 5.31 -0.58
CA ALA A 261 1.93 6.04 0.42
C ALA A 261 1.12 5.08 1.31
N PHE A 262 0.49 4.06 0.72
CA PHE A 262 -0.23 3.05 1.49
C PHE A 262 0.70 2.27 2.43
N LEU A 263 1.82 1.75 1.93
CA LEU A 263 2.78 1.02 2.77
C LEU A 263 3.28 1.91 3.91
N THR A 264 3.67 3.15 3.61
CA THR A 264 4.12 4.10 4.63
C THR A 264 3.02 4.37 5.66
N ALA A 265 1.80 4.63 5.22
CA ALA A 265 0.68 4.85 6.11
C ALA A 265 0.36 3.62 6.98
N LEU A 266 0.44 2.40 6.42
CA LEU A 266 0.24 1.15 7.14
C LEU A 266 1.21 1.00 8.32
N TYR A 267 2.49 1.34 8.11
CA TYR A 267 3.52 1.21 9.14
C TYR A 267 3.55 2.37 10.13
N GLN A 268 3.04 3.54 9.78
CA GLN A 268 2.99 4.72 10.64
C GLN A 268 1.71 4.85 11.47
N THR A 269 0.62 4.21 11.05
CA THR A 269 -0.66 4.30 11.77
C THR A 269 -0.64 3.38 12.98
N ASP A 270 -1.24 3.84 14.09
CA ASP A 270 -1.35 3.04 15.30
C ASP A 270 -2.26 1.82 15.06
N GLN A 271 -1.72 0.61 15.30
CA GLN A 271 -2.48 -0.63 15.16
C GLN A 271 -3.61 -0.79 16.18
N SER A 272 -3.58 -0.05 17.27
CA SER A 272 -4.66 -0.05 18.27
C SER A 272 -5.83 0.87 17.90
N SER A 273 -5.69 1.67 16.85
CA SER A 273 -6.75 2.57 16.40
C SER A 273 -7.90 1.80 15.74
N ARG A 274 -9.12 2.02 16.24
CA ARG A 274 -10.35 1.49 15.62
C ARG A 274 -10.67 2.13 14.27
N SER A 275 -10.04 3.27 13.97
CA SER A 275 -10.17 4.01 12.71
C SER A 275 -8.98 3.81 11.78
N GLN A 276 -8.18 2.77 11.97
CA GLN A 276 -6.92 2.55 11.26
C GLN A 276 -7.07 2.66 9.72
N ARG A 277 -8.10 2.04 9.13
CA ARG A 277 -8.35 2.11 7.68
C ARG A 277 -8.65 3.53 7.20
N PHE A 278 -9.41 4.29 8.00
CA PHE A 278 -9.72 5.67 7.70
C PHE A 278 -8.49 6.58 7.79
N GLU A 279 -7.69 6.41 8.85
CA GLU A 279 -6.44 7.15 9.03
C GLU A 279 -5.44 6.87 7.91
N ILE A 280 -5.30 5.61 7.48
CA ILE A 280 -4.48 5.23 6.33
C ILE A 280 -4.99 5.92 5.07
N ALA A 281 -6.30 5.89 4.80
CA ALA A 281 -6.86 6.54 3.62
C ALA A 281 -6.62 8.06 3.61
N GLN A 282 -6.69 8.72 4.77
CA GLN A 282 -6.35 10.14 4.89
C GLN A 282 -4.87 10.39 4.56
N ARG A 283 -3.95 9.63 5.16
CA ARG A 283 -2.51 9.77 4.92
C ARG A 283 -2.13 9.52 3.46
N VAL A 284 -2.75 8.51 2.84
CA VAL A 284 -2.55 8.24 1.41
C VAL A 284 -3.05 9.42 0.57
N ALA A 285 -4.26 9.94 0.86
CA ALA A 285 -4.80 11.09 0.13
C ALA A 285 -3.90 12.33 0.24
N GLU A 286 -3.39 12.62 1.43
CA GLU A 286 -2.44 13.71 1.66
C GLU A 286 -1.14 13.51 0.85
N ALA A 287 -0.57 12.30 0.89
CA ALA A 287 0.70 12.00 0.22
C ALA A 287 0.62 12.03 -1.32
N VAL A 288 -0.55 11.75 -1.91
CA VAL A 288 -0.70 11.74 -3.38
C VAL A 288 -1.22 13.06 -3.95
N THR A 289 -1.57 14.02 -3.09
CA THR A 289 -2.04 15.36 -3.50
C THR A 289 -0.89 16.36 -3.63
N HIS A 290 0.25 16.04 -3.04
CA HIS A 290 1.49 16.83 -3.06
C HIS A 290 2.54 16.20 -3.97
#